data_a995cbad5835dd39b721387b79dde006
#
_entry.id   a995cbad5835dd39b721387b79dde006
#
_cell.length_a   1.000
_cell.length_b   1.000
_cell.length_c   1.000
_cell.angle_alpha   90.00
_cell.angle_beta   90.00
_cell.angle_gamma   90.00
#
_symmetry.space_group_name_H-M   'P 1'
#
loop_
_entity.id
_entity.type
_entity.pdbx_description
1 polymer ?
#
loop_
_entity_poly.entity_id
_entity_poly.type
_entity_poly.pdbx_seq_one_letter_code
_entity_poly.pdbx_strand_id
1 'polypeptide(L)'
;MTKIYIIGHRNINTLEVGLAIQSKDDSITVAPRFTTNIDEVTEYKYFLDKETVNISYKNNAIITITTDDNESNGIIYDDYYNNDIFCMNLAEFNVMPDKLFETDCENDDILVVWVDSSSNVPRADVNEVEYLEDRLTNMNYMYFCNESSDVISDAVLKYVYAEQSEKEEILKNFM
;
A
#
# COMPACT_ATOMS: atom_id res chain seq x y z
N MET A 1 -12.97 -8.25 -5.59
CA MET A 1 -11.59 -8.31 -6.10
C MET A 1 -10.64 -8.03 -4.94
N THR A 2 -9.58 -8.80 -4.81
CA THR A 2 -8.59 -8.67 -3.72
C THR A 2 -7.87 -7.34 -3.81
N LYS A 3 -7.88 -6.56 -2.74
CA LYS A 3 -7.04 -5.37 -2.61
C LYS A 3 -5.66 -5.76 -2.08
N ILE A 4 -4.63 -5.20 -2.67
CA ILE A 4 -3.23 -5.49 -2.35
C ILE A 4 -2.58 -4.20 -1.85
N TYR A 5 -2.26 -4.16 -0.57
CA TYR A 5 -1.58 -3.03 0.05
C TYR A 5 -0.10 -3.35 0.18
N ILE A 6 0.75 -2.60 -0.51
CA ILE A 6 2.21 -2.78 -0.45
C ILE A 6 2.78 -1.63 0.36
N ILE A 7 3.32 -1.95 1.51
CA ILE A 7 3.88 -0.97 2.44
C ILE A 7 5.36 -1.23 2.71
N GLY A 8 6.08 -0.16 2.97
CA GLY A 8 7.50 -0.22 3.29
C GLY A 8 7.97 1.03 4.01
N HIS A 9 9.23 1.05 4.42
CA HIS A 9 9.86 2.25 4.94
C HIS A 9 9.93 3.34 3.85
N ARG A 10 10.06 4.61 4.27
CA ARG A 10 10.10 5.77 3.35
C ARG A 10 11.14 5.66 2.23
N ASN A 11 12.24 4.94 2.47
CA ASN A 11 13.33 4.74 1.51
C ASN A 11 13.13 3.55 0.57
N ILE A 12 12.05 2.76 0.75
CA ILE A 12 11.72 1.62 -0.10
C ILE A 12 10.74 2.08 -1.18
N ASN A 13 11.07 1.78 -2.43
CA ASN A 13 10.19 2.04 -3.55
C ASN A 13 9.14 0.94 -3.71
N THR A 14 8.07 1.02 -2.94
CA THR A 14 6.96 0.04 -2.97
C THR A 14 6.28 -0.06 -4.34
N LEU A 15 6.34 1.00 -5.15
CA LEU A 15 5.82 1.01 -6.52
C LEU A 15 6.50 -0.05 -7.40
N GLU A 16 7.77 -0.34 -7.16
CA GLU A 16 8.51 -1.37 -7.91
C GLU A 16 7.84 -2.76 -7.80
N VAL A 17 7.37 -3.13 -6.61
CA VAL A 17 6.62 -4.38 -6.40
C VAL A 17 5.25 -4.31 -7.09
N GLY A 18 4.54 -3.20 -6.95
CA GLY A 18 3.24 -3.01 -7.62
C GLY A 18 3.34 -3.16 -9.14
N LEU A 19 4.34 -2.53 -9.74
CA LEU A 19 4.58 -2.63 -11.18
C LEU A 19 5.04 -4.03 -11.61
N ALA A 20 5.80 -4.73 -10.77
CA ALA A 20 6.18 -6.11 -11.04
C ALA A 20 4.96 -7.04 -11.06
N ILE A 21 3.99 -6.85 -10.16
CA ILE A 21 2.72 -7.60 -10.16
C ILE A 21 1.94 -7.28 -11.44
N GLN A 22 1.71 -6.00 -11.74
CA GLN A 22 0.96 -5.57 -12.93
C GLN A 22 1.62 -6.02 -14.23
N SER A 23 2.95 -6.10 -14.30
CA SER A 23 3.65 -6.58 -15.49
C SER A 23 3.47 -8.08 -15.75
N LYS A 24 3.18 -8.86 -14.70
CA LYS A 24 2.91 -10.31 -14.79
C LYS A 24 1.42 -10.60 -15.00
N ASP A 25 0.56 -9.68 -14.59
CA ASP A 25 -0.88 -9.78 -14.76
C ASP A 25 -1.50 -8.38 -14.96
N ASP A 26 -1.79 -8.03 -16.20
CA ASP A 26 -2.32 -6.72 -16.60
C ASP A 26 -3.79 -6.50 -16.20
N SER A 27 -4.47 -7.54 -15.70
CA SER A 27 -5.81 -7.42 -15.13
C SER A 27 -5.81 -6.82 -13.71
N ILE A 28 -4.65 -6.80 -13.04
CA ILE A 28 -4.44 -6.22 -11.71
C ILE A 28 -3.76 -4.86 -11.87
N THR A 29 -4.42 -3.80 -11.43
CA THR A 29 -4.00 -2.43 -11.71
C THR A 29 -3.44 -1.71 -10.50
N VAL A 30 -2.35 -0.95 -10.71
CA VAL A 30 -1.75 -0.09 -9.69
C VAL A 30 -2.49 1.24 -9.62
N ALA A 31 -2.93 1.62 -8.43
CA ALA A 31 -3.57 2.91 -8.18
C ALA A 31 -2.58 4.06 -8.38
N PRO A 32 -2.93 5.08 -9.18
CA PRO A 32 -2.16 6.30 -9.23
C PRO A 32 -2.31 7.08 -7.91
N ARG A 33 -1.44 8.04 -7.71
CA ARG A 33 -1.41 8.90 -6.53
C ARG A 33 -1.45 10.36 -6.95
N PHE A 34 -1.94 11.24 -6.08
CA PHE A 34 -1.77 12.66 -6.28
C PHE A 34 -0.55 13.23 -5.55
N THR A 35 -0.04 14.33 -6.07
CA THR A 35 0.96 15.19 -5.41
C THR A 35 0.62 16.65 -5.62
N THR A 36 0.89 17.50 -4.64
CA THR A 36 0.84 18.97 -4.80
C THR A 36 2.15 19.56 -5.30
N ASN A 37 3.19 18.75 -5.45
CA ASN A 37 4.48 19.15 -6.02
C ASN A 37 4.53 18.78 -7.51
N ILE A 38 4.50 19.79 -8.38
CA ILE A 38 4.54 19.59 -9.84
C ILE A 38 5.80 18.86 -10.32
N ASP A 39 6.91 19.02 -9.59
CA ASP A 39 8.20 18.40 -9.94
C ASP A 39 8.25 16.91 -9.64
N GLU A 40 7.27 16.38 -8.87
CA GLU A 40 7.15 14.96 -8.55
C GLU A 40 6.20 14.18 -9.48
N VAL A 41 5.62 14.83 -10.47
CA VAL A 41 4.68 14.17 -11.40
C VAL A 41 5.39 13.09 -12.21
N THR A 42 4.76 11.92 -12.24
CA THR A 42 5.21 10.73 -13.00
C THR A 42 4.01 10.06 -13.67
N GLU A 43 4.20 8.93 -14.34
CA GLU A 43 3.11 8.14 -14.91
C GLU A 43 2.08 7.68 -13.84
N TYR A 44 2.54 7.41 -12.61
CA TYR A 44 1.71 6.94 -11.50
C TYR A 44 1.45 8.02 -10.42
N LYS A 45 1.86 9.27 -10.67
CA LYS A 45 1.68 10.38 -9.74
C LYS A 45 1.28 11.63 -10.49
N TYR A 46 0.04 12.08 -10.32
CA TYR A 46 -0.51 13.24 -11.00
C TYR A 46 -0.58 14.46 -10.07
N PHE A 47 -0.60 15.63 -10.67
CA PHE A 47 -0.67 16.90 -9.94
C PHE A 47 -2.11 17.25 -9.56
N LEU A 48 -2.30 17.62 -8.29
CA LEU A 48 -3.46 18.35 -7.80
C LEU A 48 -2.98 19.61 -7.08
N ASP A 49 -3.61 20.76 -7.36
CA ASP A 49 -3.31 21.97 -6.61
C ASP A 49 -3.80 21.87 -5.15
N LYS A 50 -3.20 22.69 -4.27
CA LYS A 50 -3.48 22.65 -2.82
C LYS A 50 -4.93 22.98 -2.49
N GLU A 51 -5.59 23.84 -3.27
CA GLU A 51 -7.00 24.19 -3.07
C GLU A 51 -7.90 22.99 -3.35
N THR A 52 -7.67 22.30 -4.46
CA THR A 52 -8.38 21.06 -4.83
C THR A 52 -8.20 19.98 -3.77
N VAL A 53 -6.98 19.80 -3.26
CA VAL A 53 -6.71 18.83 -2.17
C VAL A 53 -7.48 19.20 -0.90
N ASN A 54 -7.50 20.47 -0.52
CA ASN A 54 -8.24 20.92 0.66
C ASN A 54 -9.75 20.70 0.53
N ILE A 55 -10.31 20.97 -0.64
CA ILE A 55 -11.75 20.73 -0.92
C ILE A 55 -12.04 19.24 -0.86
N SER A 56 -11.21 18.40 -1.48
CA SER A 56 -11.35 16.95 -1.49
C SER A 56 -11.24 16.36 -0.08
N TYR A 57 -10.33 16.87 0.73
CA TYR A 57 -10.19 16.47 2.13
C TYR A 57 -11.45 16.80 2.95
N LYS A 58 -11.98 18.02 2.82
CA LYS A 58 -13.20 18.45 3.50
C LYS A 58 -14.44 17.65 3.09
N ASN A 59 -14.46 17.16 1.86
CA ASN A 59 -15.56 16.34 1.32
C ASN A 59 -15.34 14.85 1.56
N ASN A 60 -14.35 14.44 2.36
CA ASN A 60 -13.99 13.04 2.63
C ASN A 60 -13.72 12.22 1.35
N ALA A 61 -13.16 12.86 0.33
CA ALA A 61 -12.82 12.22 -0.95
C ALA A 61 -11.40 11.67 -1.00
N ILE A 62 -10.62 11.85 0.06
CA ILE A 62 -9.23 11.36 0.18
C ILE A 62 -9.19 10.19 1.14
N ILE A 63 -8.58 9.08 0.71
CA ILE A 63 -8.44 7.87 1.50
C ILE A 63 -7.18 7.87 2.37
N THR A 64 -6.10 8.43 1.85
CA THR A 64 -4.86 8.64 2.59
C THR A 64 -4.14 9.89 2.09
N ILE A 65 -3.56 10.63 3.01
CA ILE A 65 -2.78 11.84 2.72
C ILE A 65 -1.66 11.99 3.74
N THR A 66 -0.48 12.34 3.26
CA THR A 66 0.64 12.78 4.09
C THR A 66 1.16 14.12 3.58
N THR A 67 1.65 14.94 4.48
CA THR A 67 2.19 16.27 4.16
C THR A 67 3.62 16.37 4.67
N ASP A 68 4.53 16.77 3.80
CA ASP A 68 5.93 17.01 4.11
C ASP A 68 6.38 18.30 3.40
N ASP A 69 7.09 19.18 4.09
CA ASP A 69 7.56 20.49 3.57
C ASP A 69 6.47 21.30 2.84
N ASN A 70 5.24 21.33 3.37
CA ASN A 70 4.04 21.96 2.78
C ASN A 70 3.55 21.33 1.47
N GLU A 71 4.09 20.19 1.07
CA GLU A 71 3.60 19.42 -0.08
C GLU A 71 2.86 18.18 0.41
N SER A 72 1.76 17.85 -0.27
CA SER A 72 0.93 16.70 0.09
C SER A 72 0.97 15.63 -0.99
N ASN A 73 0.94 14.38 -0.55
CA ASN A 73 0.82 13.21 -1.40
C ASN A 73 -0.28 12.31 -0.85
N GLY A 74 -1.00 11.62 -1.72
CA GLY A 74 -2.05 10.73 -1.25
C GLY A 74 -2.79 9.99 -2.35
N ILE A 75 -3.89 9.36 -1.95
CA ILE A 75 -4.78 8.60 -2.83
C ILE A 75 -6.21 9.09 -2.59
N ILE A 76 -6.93 9.38 -3.65
CA ILE A 76 -8.37 9.71 -3.59
C ILE A 76 -9.23 8.44 -3.65
N TYR A 77 -10.48 8.52 -3.18
CA TYR A 77 -11.39 7.39 -3.18
C TYR A 77 -11.67 6.83 -4.58
N ASP A 78 -11.76 7.67 -5.61
CA ASP A 78 -11.98 7.20 -6.98
C ASP A 78 -10.84 6.31 -7.48
N ASP A 79 -9.59 6.67 -7.20
CA ASP A 79 -8.43 5.85 -7.53
C ASP A 79 -8.40 4.56 -6.71
N TYR A 80 -8.84 4.61 -5.46
CA TYR A 80 -8.94 3.44 -4.60
C TYR A 80 -9.98 2.43 -5.11
N TYR A 81 -11.16 2.90 -5.50
CA TYR A 81 -12.21 1.99 -5.96
C TYR A 81 -11.93 1.38 -7.33
N ASN A 82 -11.20 2.09 -8.19
CA ASN A 82 -10.95 1.67 -9.57
C ASN A 82 -9.67 0.85 -9.75
N ASN A 83 -8.89 0.63 -8.70
CA ASN A 83 -7.61 -0.08 -8.78
C ASN A 83 -7.49 -1.14 -7.69
N ASP A 84 -6.48 -2.00 -7.79
CA ASP A 84 -6.30 -3.17 -6.95
C ASP A 84 -5.07 -3.07 -6.05
N ILE A 85 -4.01 -2.41 -6.51
CA ILE A 85 -2.72 -2.32 -5.83
C ILE A 85 -2.49 -0.90 -5.31
N PHE A 86 -2.15 -0.80 -4.03
CA PHE A 86 -1.88 0.46 -3.34
C PHE A 86 -0.46 0.44 -2.77
N CYS A 87 0.43 1.22 -3.39
CA CYS A 87 1.83 1.33 -2.99
C CYS A 87 2.01 2.57 -2.11
N MET A 88 2.44 2.38 -0.87
CA MET A 88 2.53 3.48 0.10
C MET A 88 3.60 3.21 1.15
N ASN A 89 3.94 4.23 1.92
CA ASN A 89 4.76 4.06 3.10
C ASN A 89 3.88 3.76 4.33
N LEU A 90 4.53 3.43 5.46
CA LEU A 90 3.84 3.11 6.72
C LEU A 90 2.97 4.27 7.23
N ALA A 91 3.45 5.51 7.13
CA ALA A 91 2.70 6.68 7.58
C ALA A 91 1.39 6.86 6.81
N GLU A 92 1.43 6.67 5.50
CA GLU A 92 0.24 6.74 4.65
C GLU A 92 -0.76 5.62 4.95
N PHE A 93 -0.26 4.40 5.19
CA PHE A 93 -1.10 3.26 5.56
C PHE A 93 -1.78 3.49 6.92
N ASN A 94 -1.07 4.03 7.90
CA ASN A 94 -1.57 4.26 9.25
C ASN A 94 -2.67 5.34 9.33
N VAL A 95 -2.73 6.26 8.38
CA VAL A 95 -3.79 7.29 8.34
C VAL A 95 -5.01 6.87 7.51
N MET A 96 -5.00 5.69 6.88
CA MET A 96 -6.16 5.15 6.20
C MET A 96 -7.30 4.86 7.19
N PRO A 97 -8.57 5.05 6.79
CA PRO A 97 -9.72 4.77 7.66
C PRO A 97 -9.77 3.30 8.11
N ASP A 98 -9.93 3.05 9.40
CA ASP A 98 -10.02 1.69 9.97
C ASP A 98 -11.12 0.85 9.34
N LYS A 99 -12.25 1.48 8.99
CA LYS A 99 -13.39 0.80 8.34
C LYS A 99 -13.04 0.05 7.04
N LEU A 100 -11.94 0.38 6.39
CA LEU A 100 -11.47 -0.32 5.19
C LEU A 100 -10.86 -1.68 5.51
N PHE A 101 -10.45 -1.88 6.75
CA PHE A 101 -9.82 -3.09 7.26
C PHE A 101 -10.72 -3.86 8.23
N GLU A 102 -11.91 -3.33 8.54
CA GLU A 102 -12.95 -4.06 9.26
C GLU A 102 -13.54 -5.11 8.31
N THR A 103 -12.99 -6.30 8.38
CA THR A 103 -13.35 -7.36 7.46
C THR A 103 -14.42 -8.27 8.06
N ASP A 104 -15.50 -8.46 7.33
CA ASP A 104 -16.22 -9.73 7.37
C ASP A 104 -15.25 -10.85 6.97
N CYS A 105 -15.37 -12.03 7.55
CA CYS A 105 -14.44 -13.18 7.42
C CYS A 105 -14.19 -13.68 5.98
N GLU A 106 -14.68 -12.99 4.97
CA GLU A 106 -14.56 -13.32 3.54
C GLU A 106 -13.62 -12.36 2.77
N ASN A 107 -12.97 -11.43 3.46
CA ASN A 107 -12.09 -10.47 2.78
C ASN A 107 -10.72 -11.09 2.54
N ASP A 108 -10.38 -11.26 1.27
CA ASP A 108 -9.11 -11.76 0.77
C ASP A 108 -8.03 -10.68 0.60
N ASP A 109 -8.28 -9.47 1.08
CA ASP A 109 -7.32 -8.38 0.98
C ASP A 109 -6.02 -8.75 1.69
N ILE A 110 -4.91 -8.37 1.11
CA ILE A 110 -3.58 -8.72 1.59
C ILE A 110 -2.70 -7.51 1.81
N LEU A 111 -2.02 -7.50 2.93
CA LEU A 111 -0.97 -6.55 3.25
C LEU A 111 0.40 -7.17 2.97
N VAL A 112 1.18 -6.52 2.11
CA VAL A 112 2.57 -6.88 1.80
C VAL A 112 3.48 -5.92 2.53
N VAL A 113 4.22 -6.42 3.50
CA VAL A 113 5.18 -5.64 4.28
C VAL A 113 6.58 -5.91 3.74
N TRP A 114 7.19 -4.91 3.13
CA TRP A 114 8.52 -4.99 2.58
C TRP A 114 9.50 -4.15 3.39
N VAL A 115 10.48 -4.79 3.98
CA VAL A 115 11.52 -4.13 4.78
C VAL A 115 12.91 -4.44 4.23
N ASP A 116 13.83 -3.52 4.49
CA ASP A 116 15.25 -3.68 4.25
C ASP A 116 15.97 -3.70 5.62
N SER A 117 16.90 -4.61 5.80
CA SER A 117 17.72 -4.71 7.01
C SER A 117 18.84 -3.65 7.08
N SER A 118 18.93 -2.76 6.07
CA SER A 118 19.86 -1.62 6.15
C SER A 118 19.48 -0.74 7.36
N SER A 119 20.39 -0.61 8.26
CA SER A 119 20.29 -0.23 9.67
C SER A 119 19.86 1.22 9.97
N ASN A 120 19.32 1.95 9.03
CA ASN A 120 18.88 3.34 9.20
C ASN A 120 17.36 3.48 9.00
N VAL A 121 16.59 2.72 9.80
CA VAL A 121 15.16 3.03 9.95
C VAL A 121 15.08 4.40 10.64
N PRO A 122 14.54 5.44 10.00
CA PRO A 122 14.34 6.72 10.65
C PRO A 122 13.53 6.54 11.94
N ARG A 123 13.85 7.29 12.99
CA ARG A 123 13.16 7.18 14.30
C ARG A 123 11.63 7.30 14.21
N ALA A 124 11.12 7.98 13.19
CA ALA A 124 9.69 8.09 12.92
C ALA A 124 9.06 6.74 12.53
N ASP A 125 9.81 5.87 11.86
CA ASP A 125 9.28 4.58 11.39
C ASP A 125 9.15 3.55 12.51
N VAL A 126 9.86 3.69 13.62
CA VAL A 126 9.73 2.79 14.79
C VAL A 126 8.36 2.94 15.45
N ASN A 127 7.88 4.16 15.61
CA ASN A 127 6.53 4.40 16.15
C ASN A 127 5.43 3.95 15.15
N GLU A 128 5.70 4.05 13.86
CA GLU A 128 4.80 3.60 12.80
C GLU A 128 4.67 2.07 12.77
N VAL A 129 5.75 1.34 13.07
CA VAL A 129 5.74 -0.14 13.16
C VAL A 129 4.91 -0.62 14.36
N GLU A 130 4.98 0.02 15.51
CA GLU A 130 4.15 -0.32 16.67
C GLU A 130 2.64 -0.18 16.35
N TYR A 131 2.28 0.85 15.59
CA TYR A 131 0.90 1.06 15.14
C TYR A 131 0.44 -0.01 14.12
N LEU A 132 1.37 -0.50 13.31
CA LEU A 132 1.13 -1.54 12.32
C LEU A 132 0.78 -2.88 12.99
N GLU A 133 1.42 -3.22 14.10
CA GLU A 133 1.16 -4.48 14.83
C GLU A 133 -0.32 -4.64 15.21
N ASP A 134 -0.97 -3.56 15.64
CA ASP A 134 -2.39 -3.57 15.97
C ASP A 134 -3.29 -3.83 14.74
N ARG A 135 -2.92 -3.34 13.56
CA ARG A 135 -3.66 -3.58 12.32
C ARG A 135 -3.42 -4.97 11.73
N LEU A 136 -2.23 -5.54 11.91
CA LEU A 136 -1.88 -6.87 11.44
C LEU A 136 -2.72 -7.98 12.08
N THR A 137 -3.29 -7.75 13.26
CA THR A 137 -4.15 -8.73 13.93
C THR A 137 -5.44 -9.04 13.16
N ASN A 138 -5.86 -8.14 12.27
CA ASN A 138 -7.13 -8.22 11.54
C ASN A 138 -6.97 -8.36 10.02
N MET A 139 -5.75 -8.49 9.52
CA MET A 139 -5.47 -8.57 8.09
C MET A 139 -4.62 -9.78 7.75
N ASN A 140 -4.86 -10.33 6.57
CA ASN A 140 -3.90 -11.25 5.96
C ASN A 140 -2.65 -10.47 5.56
N TYR A 141 -1.47 -10.96 5.92
CA TYR A 141 -0.22 -10.28 5.54
C TYR A 141 0.89 -11.23 5.14
N MET A 142 1.79 -10.71 4.33
CA MET A 142 3.08 -11.31 3.98
C MET A 142 4.20 -10.35 4.37
N TYR A 143 5.25 -10.87 5.00
CA TYR A 143 6.41 -10.11 5.41
C TYR A 143 7.63 -10.53 4.61
N PHE A 144 8.31 -9.57 4.01
CA PHE A 144 9.52 -9.76 3.22
C PHE A 144 10.66 -8.87 3.73
N CYS A 145 11.81 -9.47 3.98
CA CYS A 145 13.02 -8.77 4.37
C CYS A 145 14.11 -9.03 3.34
N ASN A 146 14.66 -7.96 2.75
CA ASN A 146 15.71 -8.02 1.72
C ASN A 146 15.38 -8.86 0.47
N GLU A 147 14.10 -9.01 0.16
CA GLU A 147 13.67 -9.74 -1.03
C GLU A 147 13.59 -8.83 -2.26
N SER A 148 13.67 -9.42 -3.44
CA SER A 148 13.49 -8.72 -4.70
C SER A 148 12.00 -8.51 -5.01
N SER A 149 11.69 -7.48 -5.79
CA SER A 149 10.33 -7.23 -6.29
C SER A 149 9.78 -8.41 -7.10
N ASP A 150 10.63 -9.16 -7.78
CA ASP A 150 10.24 -10.34 -8.55
C ASP A 150 9.76 -11.49 -7.65
N VAL A 151 10.49 -11.81 -6.59
CA VAL A 151 10.11 -12.82 -5.60
C VAL A 151 8.81 -12.43 -4.88
N ILE A 152 8.69 -11.17 -4.48
CA ILE A 152 7.50 -10.66 -3.79
C ILE A 152 6.28 -10.75 -4.71
N SER A 153 6.40 -10.31 -5.96
CA SER A 153 5.29 -10.34 -6.92
C SER A 153 4.82 -11.75 -7.22
N ASP A 154 5.72 -12.73 -7.33
CA ASP A 154 5.35 -14.14 -7.51
C ASP A 154 4.57 -14.69 -6.31
N ALA A 155 5.01 -14.37 -5.10
CA ALA A 155 4.33 -14.81 -3.87
C ALA A 155 2.92 -14.20 -3.75
N VAL A 156 2.78 -12.92 -4.07
CA VAL A 156 1.47 -12.22 -4.05
C VAL A 156 0.52 -12.80 -5.08
N LEU A 157 0.96 -13.02 -6.31
CA LEU A 157 0.13 -13.62 -7.36
C LEU A 157 -0.28 -15.05 -7.01
N LYS A 158 0.62 -15.83 -6.42
CA LYS A 158 0.29 -17.16 -5.93
C LYS A 158 -0.84 -17.13 -4.89
N TYR A 159 -0.83 -16.17 -3.98
CA TYR A 159 -1.91 -15.98 -3.01
C TYR A 159 -3.22 -15.55 -3.66
N VAL A 160 -3.17 -14.56 -4.56
CA VAL A 160 -4.36 -14.00 -5.22
C VAL A 160 -5.13 -15.08 -5.98
N TYR A 161 -4.43 -15.99 -6.65
CA TYR A 161 -5.02 -17.07 -7.45
C TYR A 161 -5.21 -18.41 -6.72
N ALA A 162 -4.80 -18.51 -5.47
CA ALA A 162 -5.00 -19.73 -4.69
C ALA A 162 -6.48 -19.95 -4.32
N GLU A 163 -6.85 -21.21 -4.21
CA GLU A 163 -8.11 -21.58 -3.60
C GLU A 163 -8.15 -21.16 -2.13
N GLN A 164 -9.32 -20.86 -1.59
CA GLN A 164 -9.48 -20.36 -0.21
C GLN A 164 -8.80 -21.26 0.82
N SER A 165 -8.88 -22.59 0.63
CA SER A 165 -8.25 -23.57 1.52
C SER A 165 -6.72 -23.56 1.50
N GLU A 166 -6.11 -23.02 0.45
CA GLU A 166 -4.65 -22.96 0.27
C GLU A 166 -4.06 -21.64 0.76
N LYS A 167 -4.87 -20.59 0.83
CA LYS A 167 -4.40 -19.24 1.19
C LYS A 167 -3.74 -19.18 2.57
N GLU A 168 -4.33 -19.83 3.56
CA GLU A 168 -3.76 -19.87 4.91
C GLU A 168 -2.38 -20.55 4.95
N GLU A 169 -2.20 -21.61 4.15
CA GLU A 169 -0.92 -22.32 4.09
C GLU A 169 0.14 -21.46 3.38
N ILE A 170 -0.26 -20.75 2.31
CA ILE A 170 0.64 -19.81 1.63
C ILE A 170 1.12 -18.73 2.62
N LEU A 171 0.23 -18.11 3.38
CA LEU A 171 0.57 -17.06 4.34
C LEU A 171 1.56 -17.54 5.41
N LYS A 172 1.42 -18.78 5.92
CA LYS A 172 2.34 -19.35 6.93
C LYS A 172 3.80 -19.36 6.49
N ASN A 173 4.07 -19.38 5.18
CA ASN A 173 5.44 -19.35 4.66
C ASN A 173 6.07 -17.95 4.68
N PHE A 174 5.28 -16.89 4.90
CA PHE A 174 5.70 -15.48 4.83
C PHE A 174 5.39 -14.66 6.09
N MET A 175 4.91 -15.32 7.13
CA MET A 175 4.65 -14.69 8.43
C MET A 175 5.90 -14.68 9.32
#